data_319150c80486698f9e233fff78004b4f
#
_entry.id   319150c80486698f9e233fff78004b4f
#
_cell.length_a   1.000
_cell.length_b   1.000
_cell.length_c   1.000
_cell.angle_alpha   90.00
_cell.angle_beta   90.00
_cell.angle_gamma   90.00
#
_symmetry.space_group_name_H-M   'P 1'
#
loop_
_entity.id
_entity.type
_entity.pdbx_description
1 polymer ?
#
loop_
_entity_poly.entity_id
_entity_poly.type
_entity_poly.pdbx_seq_one_letter_code
_entity_poly.pdbx_strand_id
1 'polypeptide(L)'
;MKSAEDIKQVSKENPLQALPYNKLHCTSWNVNQASAMILCSEDLADKLGIPKNKRVYPLASSETNHMIAPIQRPKLSESTGLDLAAKFIKDICDEHKIQPNTYDLYSCFPIAVQMFADSLNLGSEDVKTVTGGMPFAGGPLNNYMIHSTVKMLSEIRNNHSNIGLVTGVSGMMTKQAFALWAKEPLIQFISKDVTEDAASIEHPVGMSTQTNGIAIILGYTIFKDANKDMKVVIYGEDSQNKRKVLISKDKEIIKNMGEEEWVGKQIVFKGKYLVS
;
A
#
# COMPACT_ATOMS: atom_id res chain seq x y z
N MET A 1 -12.39 -21.23 3.80
CA MET A 1 -11.35 -20.46 3.08
C MET A 1 -12.03 -19.87 1.86
N LYS A 2 -11.73 -18.63 1.47
CA LYS A 2 -12.26 -18.01 0.24
C LYS A 2 -11.28 -18.27 -0.91
N SER A 3 -11.79 -18.64 -2.07
CA SER A 3 -10.98 -18.78 -3.29
C SER A 3 -10.73 -17.42 -3.94
N ALA A 4 -9.79 -17.34 -4.87
CA ALA A 4 -9.57 -16.13 -5.66
C ALA A 4 -10.84 -15.74 -6.46
N GLU A 5 -11.59 -16.71 -6.94
CA GLU A 5 -12.85 -16.48 -7.64
C GLU A 5 -13.93 -15.91 -6.71
N ASP A 6 -14.07 -16.44 -5.49
CA ASP A 6 -14.98 -15.87 -4.48
C ASP A 6 -14.69 -14.40 -4.19
N ILE A 7 -13.39 -14.01 -4.21
CA ILE A 7 -12.95 -12.63 -3.96
C ILE A 7 -13.27 -11.73 -5.17
N LYS A 8 -13.08 -12.22 -6.39
CA LYS A 8 -13.35 -11.46 -7.62
C LYS A 8 -14.84 -11.26 -7.87
N GLN A 9 -15.66 -12.26 -7.52
CA GLN A 9 -17.08 -12.25 -7.85
C GLN A 9 -17.85 -11.25 -6.98
N VAL A 10 -18.59 -10.33 -7.63
CA VAL A 10 -19.52 -9.43 -6.94
C VAL A 10 -20.73 -10.23 -6.46
N SER A 11 -21.07 -10.07 -5.18
CA SER A 11 -22.25 -10.69 -4.57
C SER A 11 -22.84 -9.78 -3.49
N LYS A 12 -23.95 -10.23 -2.86
CA LYS A 12 -24.56 -9.51 -1.73
C LYS A 12 -23.59 -9.43 -0.54
N GLU A 13 -22.80 -10.45 -0.31
CA GLU A 13 -21.80 -10.53 0.77
C GLU A 13 -20.47 -9.87 0.38
N ASN A 14 -20.20 -9.78 -0.93
CA ASN A 14 -19.00 -9.17 -1.52
C ASN A 14 -19.36 -8.06 -2.52
N PRO A 15 -20.05 -7.00 -2.10
CA PRO A 15 -20.46 -5.92 -3.00
C PRO A 15 -19.28 -5.09 -3.48
N LEU A 16 -19.43 -4.49 -4.66
CA LEU A 16 -18.48 -3.49 -5.17
C LEU A 16 -18.34 -2.35 -4.16
N GLN A 17 -17.10 -2.02 -3.79
CA GLN A 17 -16.77 -0.87 -2.95
C GLN A 17 -16.38 0.34 -3.79
N ALA A 18 -15.38 0.16 -4.63
CA ALA A 18 -14.93 1.13 -5.62
C ALA A 18 -14.20 0.35 -6.73
N LEU A 19 -14.58 0.53 -7.98
CA LEU A 19 -13.96 -0.19 -9.11
C LEU A 19 -12.43 -0.03 -9.07
N PRO A 20 -11.63 -1.12 -9.18
CA PRO A 20 -12.03 -2.51 -9.46
C PRO A 20 -12.27 -3.38 -8.21
N TYR A 21 -12.38 -2.80 -7.01
CA TYR A 21 -12.35 -3.53 -5.76
C TYR A 21 -13.73 -3.81 -5.17
N ASN A 22 -13.95 -5.08 -4.82
CA ASN A 22 -15.06 -5.53 -4.01
C ASN A 22 -14.70 -5.50 -2.52
N LYS A 23 -15.67 -5.72 -1.64
CA LYS A 23 -15.48 -5.73 -0.19
C LYS A 23 -14.33 -6.65 0.27
N LEU A 24 -14.21 -7.85 -0.28
CA LEU A 24 -13.18 -8.82 0.10
C LEU A 24 -11.76 -8.46 -0.41
N HIS A 25 -11.62 -7.46 -1.28
CA HIS A 25 -10.32 -6.87 -1.61
C HIS A 25 -9.86 -5.82 -0.60
N CYS A 26 -10.77 -5.28 0.19
CA CYS A 26 -10.53 -4.13 1.04
C CYS A 26 -10.35 -4.53 2.50
N THR A 27 -9.60 -3.72 3.26
CA THR A 27 -9.44 -3.89 4.70
C THR A 27 -10.76 -4.07 5.43
N SER A 28 -10.83 -5.06 6.30
CA SER A 28 -11.91 -5.20 7.27
C SER A 28 -11.64 -4.31 8.49
N TRP A 29 -12.47 -3.27 8.67
CA TRP A 29 -12.25 -2.25 9.72
C TRP A 29 -12.88 -2.63 11.06
N ASN A 30 -14.02 -3.30 11.01
CA ASN A 30 -14.85 -3.59 12.18
C ASN A 30 -14.40 -4.88 12.85
N VAL A 31 -13.17 -4.88 13.34
CA VAL A 31 -12.56 -6.00 14.05
C VAL A 31 -11.96 -5.53 15.36
N ASN A 32 -11.99 -6.38 16.38
CA ASN A 32 -11.26 -6.17 17.62
C ASN A 32 -9.86 -6.79 17.46
N GLN A 33 -8.84 -5.96 17.59
CA GLN A 33 -7.46 -6.40 17.46
C GLN A 33 -6.59 -5.63 18.45
N ALA A 34 -5.72 -6.32 19.15
CA ALA A 34 -4.73 -5.74 20.04
C ALA A 34 -3.42 -6.49 19.91
N SER A 35 -2.31 -5.76 19.95
CA SER A 35 -0.97 -6.33 19.86
C SER A 35 -0.02 -5.54 20.76
N ALA A 36 0.97 -6.23 21.32
CA ALA A 36 2.03 -5.61 22.10
C ALA A 36 3.35 -6.32 21.84
N MET A 37 4.43 -5.57 21.83
CA MET A 37 5.79 -6.09 21.83
C MET A 37 6.65 -5.32 22.82
N ILE A 38 7.66 -6.00 23.38
CA ILE A 38 8.63 -5.39 24.28
C ILE A 38 9.95 -5.27 23.53
N LEU A 39 10.50 -4.07 23.53
CA LEU A 39 11.83 -3.76 23.00
C LEU A 39 12.76 -3.43 24.17
N CYS A 40 13.94 -4.02 24.18
CA CYS A 40 14.99 -3.68 25.14
C CYS A 40 16.37 -3.90 24.52
N SER A 41 17.41 -3.36 25.16
CA SER A 41 18.79 -3.67 24.77
C SER A 41 19.12 -5.15 25.05
N GLU A 42 20.09 -5.68 24.33
CA GLU A 42 20.57 -7.06 24.55
C GLU A 42 21.11 -7.23 25.98
N ASP A 43 21.86 -6.23 26.48
CA ASP A 43 22.35 -6.23 27.86
C ASP A 43 21.22 -6.33 28.91
N LEU A 44 20.11 -5.66 28.68
CA LEU A 44 18.96 -5.73 29.58
C LEU A 44 18.30 -7.10 29.46
N ALA A 45 18.17 -7.64 28.25
CA ALA A 45 17.64 -8.99 28.05
C ALA A 45 18.49 -10.05 28.76
N ASP A 46 19.82 -9.90 28.74
CA ASP A 46 20.74 -10.79 29.47
C ASP A 46 20.58 -10.65 30.99
N LYS A 47 20.53 -9.43 31.52
CA LYS A 47 20.28 -9.17 32.93
C LYS A 47 18.97 -9.73 33.45
N LEU A 48 17.93 -9.73 32.60
CA LEU A 48 16.60 -10.28 32.88
C LEU A 48 16.52 -11.80 32.66
N GLY A 49 17.60 -12.44 32.19
CA GLY A 49 17.64 -13.87 31.92
C GLY A 49 16.74 -14.33 30.80
N ILE A 50 16.42 -13.43 29.80
CA ILE A 50 15.60 -13.79 28.66
C ILE A 50 16.40 -14.70 27.73
N PRO A 51 15.96 -15.95 27.48
CA PRO A 51 16.70 -16.88 26.62
C PRO A 51 16.88 -16.35 25.20
N LYS A 52 18.05 -16.57 24.58
CA LYS A 52 18.34 -16.10 23.21
C LYS A 52 17.33 -16.61 22.20
N ASN A 53 16.85 -17.86 22.34
CA ASN A 53 15.84 -18.42 21.44
C ASN A 53 14.45 -17.75 21.53
N LYS A 54 14.24 -16.85 22.47
CA LYS A 54 13.02 -16.02 22.61
C LYS A 54 13.20 -14.62 22.03
N ARG A 55 14.41 -14.24 21.63
CA ARG A 55 14.70 -12.92 21.08
C ARG A 55 14.56 -12.92 19.57
N VAL A 56 14.22 -11.77 19.01
CA VAL A 56 14.24 -11.47 17.58
C VAL A 56 14.81 -10.08 17.43
N TYR A 57 15.64 -9.88 16.43
CA TYR A 57 16.44 -8.68 16.28
C TYR A 57 15.97 -7.87 15.07
N PRO A 58 15.73 -6.55 15.22
CA PRO A 58 15.59 -5.67 14.06
C PRO A 58 16.96 -5.51 13.40
N LEU A 59 17.02 -5.63 12.09
CA LEU A 59 18.25 -5.46 11.30
C LEU A 59 18.28 -4.11 10.61
N ALA A 60 17.19 -3.76 9.92
CA ALA A 60 17.11 -2.51 9.19
C ALA A 60 15.67 -2.00 9.14
N SER A 61 15.53 -0.69 9.00
CA SER A 61 14.25 -0.07 8.65
C SER A 61 14.44 1.08 7.67
N SER A 62 13.43 1.32 6.85
CA SER A 62 13.37 2.52 6.02
C SER A 62 11.96 3.06 5.97
N GLU A 63 11.84 4.37 5.78
CA GLU A 63 10.54 5.03 5.68
C GLU A 63 10.58 6.21 4.73
N THR A 64 9.40 6.60 4.26
CA THR A 64 9.15 7.86 3.56
C THR A 64 7.84 8.47 4.03
N ASN A 65 7.86 9.79 4.17
CA ASN A 65 6.71 10.64 4.48
C ASN A 65 6.47 11.70 3.40
N HIS A 66 6.87 11.43 2.16
CA HIS A 66 6.71 12.34 1.03
C HIS A 66 5.24 12.41 0.60
N MET A 67 4.49 13.33 1.20
CA MET A 67 3.04 13.43 1.09
C MET A 67 2.58 14.24 -0.12
N ILE A 68 2.73 13.70 -1.31
CA ILE A 68 2.08 14.23 -2.52
C ILE A 68 0.69 13.62 -2.65
N ALA A 69 -0.33 14.47 -2.88
CA ALA A 69 -1.67 13.97 -3.18
C ALA A 69 -1.64 13.04 -4.39
N PRO A 70 -2.32 11.88 -4.38
CA PRO A 70 -2.24 10.89 -5.47
C PRO A 70 -2.44 11.49 -6.87
N ILE A 71 -3.39 12.41 -7.04
CA ILE A 71 -3.63 13.08 -8.33
C ILE A 71 -2.45 13.93 -8.80
N GLN A 72 -1.64 14.45 -7.88
CA GLN A 72 -0.49 15.30 -8.20
C GLN A 72 0.80 14.52 -8.41
N ARG A 73 0.80 13.21 -8.25
CA ARG A 73 1.95 12.39 -8.60
C ARG A 73 2.22 12.44 -10.09
N PRO A 74 3.48 12.53 -10.52
CA PRO A 74 3.85 12.43 -11.94
C PRO A 74 3.28 11.18 -12.59
N LYS A 75 3.39 10.04 -11.93
CA LYS A 75 2.78 8.77 -12.33
C LYS A 75 1.90 8.23 -11.18
N LEU A 76 0.64 7.94 -11.48
CA LEU A 76 -0.34 7.51 -10.46
C LEU A 76 -0.01 6.13 -9.87
N SER A 77 0.63 5.26 -10.65
CA SER A 77 0.97 3.88 -10.28
C SER A 77 2.33 3.74 -9.58
N GLU A 78 3.12 4.80 -9.46
CA GLU A 78 4.48 4.78 -8.91
C GLU A 78 4.57 5.66 -7.65
N SER A 79 5.58 5.40 -6.83
CA SER A 79 5.92 6.21 -5.65
C SER A 79 7.43 6.22 -5.47
N THR A 80 8.06 7.33 -5.80
CA THR A 80 9.52 7.50 -5.66
C THR A 80 9.99 7.22 -4.24
N GLY A 81 9.23 7.65 -3.24
CA GLY A 81 9.56 7.38 -1.83
C GLY A 81 9.51 5.88 -1.48
N LEU A 82 8.52 5.15 -2.02
CA LEU A 82 8.44 3.69 -1.88
C LEU A 82 9.68 3.02 -2.46
N ASP A 83 10.05 3.40 -3.69
CA ASP A 83 11.17 2.76 -4.41
C ASP A 83 12.52 3.03 -3.74
N LEU A 84 12.73 4.26 -3.25
CA LEU A 84 13.94 4.62 -2.50
C LEU A 84 14.02 3.89 -1.15
N ALA A 85 12.91 3.77 -0.43
CA ALA A 85 12.86 3.04 0.83
C ALA A 85 13.09 1.54 0.63
N ALA A 86 12.47 0.94 -0.40
CA ALA A 86 12.72 -0.46 -0.79
C ALA A 86 14.15 -0.69 -1.24
N LYS A 87 14.70 0.25 -2.03
CA LYS A 87 16.11 0.20 -2.48
C LYS A 87 17.07 0.15 -1.30
N PHE A 88 16.88 1.00 -0.28
CA PHE A 88 17.72 0.98 0.91
C PHE A 88 17.73 -0.41 1.58
N ILE A 89 16.57 -1.04 1.74
CA ILE A 89 16.49 -2.39 2.32
C ILE A 89 17.18 -3.42 1.42
N LYS A 90 16.99 -3.34 0.11
CA LYS A 90 17.68 -4.25 -0.85
C LYS A 90 19.18 -4.08 -0.80
N ASP A 91 19.68 -2.85 -0.80
CA ASP A 91 21.11 -2.55 -0.71
C ASP A 91 21.73 -3.17 0.57
N ILE A 92 21.07 -3.04 1.72
CA ILE A 92 21.50 -3.70 2.98
C ILE A 92 21.49 -5.22 2.86
N CYS A 93 20.46 -5.77 2.24
CA CYS A 93 20.36 -7.22 2.03
C CYS A 93 21.49 -7.74 1.14
N ASP A 94 21.81 -7.02 0.06
CA ASP A 94 22.87 -7.39 -0.89
C ASP A 94 24.25 -7.27 -0.26
N GLU A 95 24.54 -6.15 0.43
CA GLU A 95 25.84 -5.88 1.08
C GLU A 95 26.18 -6.94 2.12
N HIS A 96 25.18 -7.33 2.93
CA HIS A 96 25.36 -8.27 4.04
C HIS A 96 24.94 -9.71 3.71
N LYS A 97 24.55 -10.00 2.46
CA LYS A 97 24.07 -11.32 1.99
C LYS A 97 22.90 -11.85 2.81
N ILE A 98 22.02 -10.93 3.20
CA ILE A 98 20.78 -11.22 3.94
C ILE A 98 19.68 -11.53 2.92
N GLN A 99 18.97 -12.64 3.11
CA GLN A 99 17.87 -13.03 2.23
C GLN A 99 16.59 -13.22 3.04
N PRO A 100 15.67 -12.25 3.01
CA PRO A 100 14.35 -12.44 3.60
C PRO A 100 13.64 -13.63 2.93
N ASN A 101 13.06 -14.49 3.73
CA ASN A 101 12.34 -15.67 3.25
C ASN A 101 10.87 -15.67 3.65
N THR A 102 10.42 -14.62 4.32
CA THR A 102 9.03 -14.44 4.72
C THR A 102 8.67 -12.96 4.67
N TYR A 103 7.50 -12.67 4.14
CA TYR A 103 7.03 -11.30 3.95
C TYR A 103 5.65 -11.12 4.56
N ASP A 104 5.36 -9.92 5.08
CA ASP A 104 4.00 -9.46 5.33
C ASP A 104 3.83 -8.09 4.70
N LEU A 105 3.36 -8.09 3.45
CA LEU A 105 3.14 -6.87 2.70
C LEU A 105 1.83 -6.23 3.13
N TYR A 106 1.87 -4.94 3.41
CA TYR A 106 0.68 -4.19 3.83
C TYR A 106 -0.41 -4.27 2.77
N SER A 107 -1.58 -4.76 3.15
CA SER A 107 -2.61 -5.23 2.22
C SER A 107 -3.96 -4.53 2.40
N CYS A 108 -3.93 -3.20 2.65
CA CYS A 108 -5.17 -2.42 2.74
C CYS A 108 -6.02 -2.51 1.47
N PHE A 109 -5.36 -2.56 0.32
CA PHE A 109 -5.92 -2.81 -1.01
C PHE A 109 -4.92 -3.63 -1.83
N PRO A 110 -5.34 -4.36 -2.86
CA PRO A 110 -4.45 -5.15 -3.70
C PRO A 110 -3.29 -4.36 -4.30
N ILE A 111 -3.52 -3.12 -4.73
CA ILE A 111 -2.47 -2.25 -5.30
C ILE A 111 -1.30 -2.02 -4.32
N ALA A 112 -1.56 -1.95 -3.01
CA ALA A 112 -0.49 -1.78 -2.04
C ALA A 112 0.45 -2.99 -2.04
N VAL A 113 -0.10 -4.21 -2.07
CA VAL A 113 0.68 -5.45 -2.17
C VAL A 113 1.50 -5.48 -3.46
N GLN A 114 0.88 -5.11 -4.59
CA GLN A 114 1.54 -5.08 -5.89
C GLN A 114 2.70 -4.09 -5.90
N MET A 115 2.49 -2.86 -5.46
CA MET A 115 3.55 -1.83 -5.42
C MET A 115 4.71 -2.24 -4.52
N PHE A 116 4.46 -2.84 -3.34
CA PHE A 116 5.53 -3.36 -2.49
C PHE A 116 6.26 -4.54 -3.13
N ALA A 117 5.53 -5.47 -3.74
CA ALA A 117 6.14 -6.61 -4.43
C ALA A 117 7.05 -6.15 -5.57
N ASP A 118 6.56 -5.22 -6.40
CA ASP A 118 7.33 -4.65 -7.52
C ASP A 118 8.58 -3.92 -7.03
N SER A 119 8.47 -3.06 -6.00
CA SER A 119 9.60 -2.32 -5.46
C SER A 119 10.68 -3.21 -4.83
N LEU A 120 10.27 -4.37 -4.31
CA LEU A 120 11.16 -5.39 -3.74
C LEU A 120 11.64 -6.44 -4.77
N ASN A 121 11.19 -6.36 -6.02
CA ASN A 121 11.44 -7.33 -7.09
C ASN A 121 10.95 -8.75 -6.75
N LEU A 122 9.81 -8.87 -6.04
CA LEU A 122 9.23 -10.15 -5.66
C LEU A 122 8.38 -10.73 -6.79
N GLY A 123 8.54 -12.02 -7.07
CA GLY A 123 7.63 -12.77 -7.93
C GLY A 123 6.32 -13.13 -7.23
N SER A 124 5.34 -13.60 -7.99
CA SER A 124 4.02 -14.01 -7.44
C SER A 124 4.14 -15.09 -6.35
N GLU A 125 5.12 -15.98 -6.47
CA GLU A 125 5.37 -17.06 -5.50
C GLU A 125 6.03 -16.57 -4.21
N ASP A 126 6.72 -15.40 -4.25
CA ASP A 126 7.43 -14.84 -3.10
C ASP A 126 6.51 -14.02 -2.19
N VAL A 127 5.40 -13.50 -2.73
CA VAL A 127 4.46 -12.67 -1.99
C VAL A 127 3.66 -13.52 -1.02
N LYS A 128 4.02 -13.47 0.24
CA LYS A 128 3.39 -14.18 1.34
C LYS A 128 2.89 -13.19 2.39
N THR A 129 1.94 -13.61 3.17
CA THR A 129 1.47 -12.90 4.35
C THR A 129 1.49 -13.84 5.55
N VAL A 130 1.95 -13.36 6.69
CA VAL A 130 1.90 -14.13 7.94
C VAL A 130 0.59 -13.92 8.71
N THR A 131 -0.17 -12.88 8.34
CA THR A 131 -1.46 -12.53 8.98
C THR A 131 -2.66 -13.07 8.21
N GLY A 132 -2.52 -13.40 6.93
CA GLY A 132 -3.61 -13.71 6.01
C GLY A 132 -4.15 -12.49 5.27
N GLY A 133 -3.57 -11.29 5.49
CA GLY A 133 -3.94 -10.02 4.86
C GLY A 133 -5.10 -9.29 5.54
N MET A 134 -5.12 -7.97 5.40
CA MET A 134 -6.06 -7.07 6.09
C MET A 134 -7.54 -7.28 5.75
N PRO A 135 -7.94 -7.79 4.58
CA PRO A 135 -9.33 -8.15 4.33
C PRO A 135 -9.86 -9.24 5.27
N PHE A 136 -8.98 -10.13 5.75
CA PHE A 136 -9.34 -11.30 6.56
C PHE A 136 -8.87 -11.18 8.01
N ALA A 137 -7.62 -10.80 8.24
CA ALA A 137 -7.08 -10.57 9.59
C ALA A 137 -7.64 -9.30 10.23
N GLY A 138 -8.13 -8.37 9.42
CA GLY A 138 -8.58 -7.06 9.85
C GLY A 138 -7.44 -6.03 9.93
N GLY A 139 -7.82 -4.76 9.77
CA GLY A 139 -6.90 -3.62 9.85
C GLY A 139 -7.55 -2.44 10.58
N PRO A 140 -7.76 -2.54 11.91
CA PRO A 140 -8.39 -1.50 12.69
C PRO A 140 -7.41 -0.35 12.95
N LEU A 141 -7.46 0.67 12.08
CA LEU A 141 -6.62 1.88 12.17
C LEU A 141 -5.11 1.56 12.35
N ASN A 142 -4.53 1.99 13.46
CA ASN A 142 -3.08 1.96 13.67
C ASN A 142 -2.53 0.61 14.19
N ASN A 143 -3.40 -0.32 14.62
CA ASN A 143 -2.93 -1.54 15.27
C ASN A 143 -2.31 -2.55 14.30
N TYR A 144 -2.73 -2.56 13.02
CA TYR A 144 -2.30 -3.61 12.08
C TYR A 144 -0.78 -3.75 11.98
N MET A 145 -0.03 -2.65 11.96
CA MET A 145 1.43 -2.70 11.86
C MET A 145 2.08 -3.43 13.03
N ILE A 146 1.61 -3.20 14.25
CA ILE A 146 2.09 -3.93 15.43
C ILE A 146 1.64 -5.39 15.37
N HIS A 147 0.39 -5.66 14.93
CA HIS A 147 -0.11 -7.03 14.75
C HIS A 147 0.73 -7.83 13.75
N SER A 148 0.98 -7.28 12.56
CA SER A 148 1.81 -7.86 11.53
C SER A 148 3.23 -8.13 12.04
N THR A 149 3.85 -7.14 12.69
CA THR A 149 5.18 -7.28 13.29
C THR A 149 5.20 -8.39 14.34
N VAL A 150 4.29 -8.39 15.31
CA VAL A 150 4.22 -9.41 16.36
C VAL A 150 4.04 -10.81 15.76
N LYS A 151 3.22 -10.93 14.71
CA LYS A 151 3.03 -12.21 14.01
C LYS A 151 4.33 -12.63 13.31
N MET A 152 5.02 -11.73 12.62
CA MET A 152 6.34 -12.00 12.02
C MET A 152 7.36 -12.44 13.08
N LEU A 153 7.45 -11.73 14.22
CA LEU A 153 8.34 -12.11 15.32
C LEU A 153 8.00 -13.52 15.85
N SER A 154 6.73 -13.89 15.86
CA SER A 154 6.30 -15.24 16.27
C SER A 154 6.75 -16.31 15.27
N GLU A 155 6.63 -16.06 13.95
CA GLU A 155 7.11 -16.97 12.93
C GLU A 155 8.63 -17.19 13.01
N ILE A 156 9.39 -16.12 13.22
CA ILE A 156 10.85 -16.18 13.39
C ILE A 156 11.21 -16.94 14.70
N ARG A 157 10.53 -16.62 15.80
CA ARG A 157 10.79 -17.26 17.10
C ARG A 157 10.50 -18.76 17.09
N ASN A 158 9.49 -19.18 16.34
CA ASN A 158 9.10 -20.59 16.20
C ASN A 158 9.89 -21.34 15.11
N ASN A 159 10.89 -20.71 14.51
CA ASN A 159 11.74 -21.25 13.45
C ASN A 159 10.98 -21.61 12.15
N HIS A 160 9.82 -20.98 11.91
CA HIS A 160 9.13 -21.06 10.63
C HIS A 160 9.75 -20.13 9.58
N SER A 161 10.51 -19.13 10.05
CA SER A 161 11.31 -18.19 9.26
C SER A 161 12.58 -17.85 10.02
N ASN A 162 13.64 -17.46 9.29
CA ASN A 162 14.85 -16.92 9.92
C ASN A 162 14.93 -15.40 9.76
N ILE A 163 14.44 -14.88 8.65
CA ILE A 163 14.49 -13.45 8.29
C ILE A 163 13.15 -13.07 7.67
N GLY A 164 12.52 -12.06 8.25
CA GLY A 164 11.21 -11.58 7.83
C GLY A 164 11.20 -10.09 7.52
N LEU A 165 10.44 -9.70 6.50
CA LEU A 165 10.22 -8.31 6.12
C LEU A 165 8.75 -7.95 6.30
N VAL A 166 8.51 -6.86 7.04
CA VAL A 166 7.17 -6.28 7.23
C VAL A 166 7.13 -4.92 6.58
N THR A 167 6.03 -4.60 5.89
CA THR A 167 5.83 -3.30 5.26
C THR A 167 4.63 -2.57 5.83
N GLY A 168 4.63 -1.25 5.76
CA GLY A 168 3.57 -0.40 6.26
C GLY A 168 3.19 0.74 5.32
N VAL A 169 1.92 1.12 5.36
CA VAL A 169 1.37 2.24 4.58
C VAL A 169 0.53 3.15 5.46
N SER A 170 0.59 4.42 5.17
CA SER A 170 -0.38 5.42 5.65
C SER A 170 -0.65 6.45 4.53
N GLY A 171 -1.73 7.21 4.69
CA GLY A 171 -2.00 8.38 3.86
C GLY A 171 -2.17 8.09 2.36
N MET A 172 -2.98 7.13 1.93
CA MET A 172 -3.27 6.87 0.51
C MET A 172 -1.99 6.56 -0.31
N MET A 173 -1.14 5.67 0.19
CA MET A 173 0.16 5.34 -0.43
C MET A 173 1.12 6.56 -0.51
N THR A 174 1.06 7.47 0.44
CA THR A 174 1.96 8.63 0.53
C THR A 174 3.01 8.49 1.63
N LYS A 175 2.84 7.50 2.50
CA LYS A 175 3.80 7.13 3.54
C LYS A 175 4.00 5.64 3.49
N GLN A 176 5.23 5.21 3.36
CA GLN A 176 5.58 3.79 3.34
C GLN A 176 6.73 3.53 4.32
N ALA A 177 6.74 2.33 4.86
CA ALA A 177 7.80 1.89 5.75
C ALA A 177 8.13 0.40 5.53
N PHE A 178 9.36 0.05 5.82
CA PHE A 178 9.88 -1.31 5.78
C PHE A 178 10.62 -1.60 7.08
N ALA A 179 10.49 -2.82 7.59
CA ALA A 179 11.24 -3.30 8.74
C ALA A 179 11.70 -4.74 8.52
N LEU A 180 13.01 -4.94 8.60
CA LEU A 180 13.69 -6.23 8.44
C LEU A 180 14.02 -6.79 9.81
N TRP A 181 13.63 -8.04 10.06
CA TRP A 181 13.76 -8.74 11.32
C TRP A 181 14.45 -10.08 11.13
N ALA A 182 15.28 -10.49 12.09
CA ALA A 182 15.96 -11.78 12.02
C ALA A 182 16.04 -12.50 13.38
N LYS A 183 16.26 -13.80 13.30
CA LYS A 183 16.52 -14.67 14.46
C LYS A 183 17.79 -14.29 15.20
N GLU A 184 18.80 -13.84 14.46
CA GLU A 184 20.13 -13.51 14.98
C GLU A 184 20.48 -12.06 14.66
N PRO A 185 21.30 -11.39 15.47
CA PRO A 185 21.76 -10.01 15.22
C PRO A 185 22.85 -9.99 14.14
N LEU A 186 22.48 -10.24 12.89
CA LEU A 186 23.41 -10.37 11.74
C LEU A 186 24.21 -9.11 11.47
N ILE A 187 23.63 -7.95 11.77
CA ILE A 187 24.24 -6.63 11.62
C ILE A 187 23.80 -5.73 12.76
N GLN A 188 24.53 -4.65 12.99
CA GLN A 188 24.04 -3.55 13.83
C GLN A 188 22.81 -2.91 13.16
N PHE A 189 21.77 -2.60 13.93
CA PHE A 189 20.57 -1.98 13.39
C PHE A 189 20.88 -0.65 12.67
N ILE A 190 20.34 -0.52 11.47
CA ILE A 190 20.47 0.68 10.65
C ILE A 190 19.10 1.15 10.15
N SER A 191 18.88 2.46 10.05
CA SER A 191 17.64 3.02 9.54
C SER A 191 17.87 4.20 8.62
N LYS A 192 16.94 4.44 7.70
CA LYS A 192 16.96 5.60 6.79
C LYS A 192 15.55 6.14 6.57
N ASP A 193 15.39 7.45 6.78
CA ASP A 193 14.27 8.22 6.25
C ASP A 193 14.69 8.78 4.88
N VAL A 194 13.94 8.42 3.83
CA VAL A 194 14.20 8.85 2.44
C VAL A 194 13.27 9.97 1.98
N THR A 195 12.58 10.63 2.90
CA THR A 195 11.59 11.67 2.60
C THR A 195 12.18 12.82 1.79
N GLU A 196 13.33 13.35 2.22
CA GLU A 196 14.01 14.46 1.53
C GLU A 196 14.58 14.02 0.18
N ASP A 197 15.14 12.80 0.10
CA ASP A 197 15.63 12.23 -1.15
C ASP A 197 14.47 12.12 -2.17
N ALA A 198 13.31 11.62 -1.74
CA ALA A 198 12.12 11.52 -2.58
C ALA A 198 11.61 12.90 -3.02
N ALA A 199 11.55 13.87 -2.11
CA ALA A 199 11.09 15.23 -2.40
C ALA A 199 11.99 15.96 -3.39
N SER A 200 13.29 15.65 -3.41
CA SER A 200 14.24 16.24 -4.36
C SER A 200 14.04 15.74 -5.80
N ILE A 201 13.46 14.56 -5.96
CA ILE A 201 13.25 13.88 -7.26
C ILE A 201 11.83 14.05 -7.76
N GLU A 202 10.83 13.82 -6.91
CA GLU A 202 9.42 13.80 -7.28
C GLU A 202 8.75 15.13 -6.92
N HIS A 203 8.41 15.91 -7.96
CA HIS A 203 7.72 17.18 -7.81
C HIS A 203 6.23 17.05 -8.15
N PRO A 204 5.32 17.65 -7.36
CA PRO A 204 3.89 17.54 -7.63
C PRO A 204 3.50 18.24 -8.93
N VAL A 205 2.68 17.56 -9.73
CA VAL A 205 2.06 18.16 -10.92
C VAL A 205 1.00 19.17 -10.47
N GLY A 206 0.99 20.34 -11.12
CA GLY A 206 0.06 21.41 -10.79
C GLY A 206 -1.39 21.04 -11.09
N MET A 207 -2.32 21.62 -10.33
CA MET A 207 -3.76 21.46 -10.56
C MET A 207 -4.27 22.41 -11.64
N SER A 208 -5.19 21.95 -12.48
CA SER A 208 -5.83 22.73 -13.53
C SER A 208 -6.81 23.75 -12.96
N THR A 209 -6.73 24.98 -13.45
CA THR A 209 -7.67 26.07 -13.18
C THR A 209 -8.71 26.25 -14.30
N GLN A 210 -8.61 25.50 -15.39
CA GLN A 210 -9.54 25.59 -16.52
C GLN A 210 -10.96 25.25 -16.08
N THR A 211 -11.92 26.07 -16.51
CA THR A 211 -13.35 25.86 -16.20
C THR A 211 -14.05 24.99 -17.23
N ASN A 212 -13.50 24.83 -18.42
CA ASN A 212 -13.97 23.96 -19.48
C ASN A 212 -12.81 23.57 -20.39
N GLY A 213 -12.95 22.49 -21.12
CA GLY A 213 -11.90 22.00 -22.01
C GLY A 213 -11.96 20.50 -22.25
N ILE A 214 -10.83 20.00 -22.73
CA ILE A 214 -10.61 18.57 -22.95
C ILE A 214 -9.57 18.08 -21.94
N ALA A 215 -9.76 16.88 -21.44
CA ALA A 215 -8.79 16.18 -20.60
C ALA A 215 -8.58 14.75 -21.08
N ILE A 216 -7.38 14.22 -20.86
CA ILE A 216 -7.07 12.80 -21.02
C ILE A 216 -7.28 12.12 -19.67
N ILE A 217 -7.98 11.00 -19.64
CA ILE A 217 -8.18 10.20 -18.43
C ILE A 217 -6.89 9.51 -18.06
N LEU A 218 -6.41 9.74 -16.83
CA LEU A 218 -5.23 9.08 -16.25
C LEU A 218 -5.60 7.91 -15.36
N GLY A 219 -6.80 7.95 -14.80
CA GLY A 219 -7.34 6.92 -13.95
C GLY A 219 -8.74 7.30 -13.47
N TYR A 220 -9.54 6.32 -13.13
CA TYR A 220 -10.90 6.55 -12.64
C TYR A 220 -11.36 5.43 -11.69
N THR A 221 -12.42 5.71 -10.96
CA THR A 221 -13.11 4.71 -10.15
C THR A 221 -14.60 4.97 -10.15
N ILE A 222 -15.37 3.91 -10.00
CA ILE A 222 -16.84 3.92 -9.88
C ILE A 222 -17.22 3.39 -8.52
N PHE A 223 -18.02 4.14 -7.77
CA PHE A 223 -18.46 3.75 -6.44
C PHE A 223 -19.84 4.32 -6.13
N LYS A 224 -20.45 3.84 -5.03
CA LYS A 224 -21.68 4.43 -4.47
C LYS A 224 -21.33 5.57 -3.52
N ASP A 225 -21.90 6.75 -3.72
CA ASP A 225 -21.76 7.87 -2.78
C ASP A 225 -22.58 7.63 -1.49
N ALA A 226 -22.53 8.60 -0.58
CA ALA A 226 -23.26 8.52 0.69
C ALA A 226 -24.79 8.35 0.54
N ASN A 227 -25.36 8.80 -0.60
CA ASN A 227 -26.77 8.63 -0.94
C ASN A 227 -27.06 7.29 -1.62
N LYS A 228 -26.04 6.43 -1.76
CA LYS A 228 -26.08 5.17 -2.49
C LYS A 228 -26.24 5.33 -4.02
N ASP A 229 -26.04 6.51 -4.56
CA ASP A 229 -26.03 6.78 -5.99
C ASP A 229 -24.68 6.37 -6.59
N MET A 230 -24.72 5.75 -7.77
CA MET A 230 -23.50 5.45 -8.51
C MET A 230 -22.85 6.73 -9.03
N LYS A 231 -21.54 6.80 -8.92
CA LYS A 231 -20.74 7.96 -9.29
C LYS A 231 -19.39 7.50 -9.83
N VAL A 232 -18.90 8.17 -10.85
CA VAL A 232 -17.51 8.04 -11.29
C VAL A 232 -16.72 9.27 -10.86
N VAL A 233 -15.50 9.04 -10.40
CA VAL A 233 -14.46 10.06 -10.18
C VAL A 233 -13.31 9.75 -11.09
N ILE A 234 -12.84 10.76 -11.79
CA ILE A 234 -11.81 10.68 -12.83
C ILE A 234 -10.65 11.60 -12.45
N TYR A 235 -9.44 11.11 -12.55
CA TYR A 235 -8.23 11.91 -12.59
C TYR A 235 -7.88 12.15 -14.07
N GLY A 236 -7.98 13.40 -14.49
CA GLY A 236 -7.68 13.83 -15.86
C GLY A 236 -6.48 14.76 -15.92
N GLU A 237 -5.92 14.86 -17.11
CA GLU A 237 -4.87 15.81 -17.45
C GLU A 237 -5.36 16.70 -18.59
N ASP A 238 -5.32 18.02 -18.40
CA ASP A 238 -5.75 18.98 -19.39
C ASP A 238 -4.66 19.27 -20.45
N SER A 239 -4.98 20.10 -21.44
CA SER A 239 -4.08 20.47 -22.53
C SER A 239 -2.80 21.22 -22.08
N GLN A 240 -2.71 21.63 -20.82
CA GLN A 240 -1.54 22.28 -20.22
C GLN A 240 -0.75 21.33 -19.31
N ASN A 241 -1.01 20.02 -19.39
CA ASN A 241 -0.45 18.98 -18.52
C ASN A 241 -0.71 19.24 -17.04
N LYS A 242 -1.89 19.81 -16.70
CA LYS A 242 -2.34 20.05 -15.33
C LYS A 242 -3.40 19.03 -14.94
N ARG A 243 -3.36 18.63 -13.66
CA ARG A 243 -4.27 17.62 -13.12
C ARG A 243 -5.64 18.20 -12.80
N LYS A 244 -6.69 17.42 -13.06
CA LYS A 244 -8.07 17.79 -12.77
C LYS A 244 -8.87 16.60 -12.25
N VAL A 245 -9.64 16.85 -11.18
CA VAL A 245 -10.64 15.89 -10.71
C VAL A 245 -11.95 16.16 -11.41
N LEU A 246 -12.48 15.16 -12.09
CA LEU A 246 -13.77 15.23 -12.77
C LEU A 246 -14.73 14.20 -12.21
N ILE A 247 -16.03 14.47 -12.36
CA ILE A 247 -17.09 13.67 -11.76
C ILE A 247 -18.19 13.48 -12.81
N SER A 248 -18.80 12.30 -12.84
CA SER A 248 -20.09 12.10 -13.50
C SER A 248 -21.04 11.28 -12.65
N LYS A 249 -22.33 11.58 -12.75
CA LYS A 249 -23.45 10.76 -12.24
C LYS A 249 -24.34 10.26 -13.40
N ASP A 250 -23.92 10.49 -14.63
CA ASP A 250 -24.62 10.01 -15.80
C ASP A 250 -24.55 8.47 -15.86
N LYS A 251 -25.73 7.85 -15.98
CA LYS A 251 -25.85 6.39 -15.91
C LYS A 251 -25.24 5.67 -17.09
N GLU A 252 -25.28 6.30 -18.27
CA GLU A 252 -24.72 5.72 -19.50
C GLU A 252 -23.20 5.78 -19.45
N ILE A 253 -22.63 6.92 -19.06
CA ILE A 253 -21.18 7.09 -18.86
C ILE A 253 -20.68 6.08 -17.83
N ILE A 254 -21.35 5.97 -16.69
CA ILE A 254 -20.95 5.03 -15.61
C ILE A 254 -20.99 3.58 -16.09
N LYS A 255 -22.03 3.22 -16.85
CA LYS A 255 -22.14 1.88 -17.43
C LYS A 255 -20.98 1.60 -18.39
N ASN A 256 -20.75 2.49 -19.34
CA ASN A 256 -19.71 2.31 -20.36
C ASN A 256 -18.30 2.25 -19.73
N MET A 257 -18.02 3.10 -18.72
CA MET A 257 -16.75 3.06 -17.96
C MET A 257 -16.60 1.82 -17.08
N GLY A 258 -17.69 1.16 -16.74
CA GLY A 258 -17.66 -0.13 -16.02
C GLY A 258 -17.44 -1.34 -16.93
N GLU A 259 -17.75 -1.23 -18.20
CA GLU A 259 -17.66 -2.30 -19.20
C GLU A 259 -16.40 -2.21 -20.08
N GLU A 260 -15.84 -1.00 -20.25
CA GLU A 260 -14.68 -0.73 -21.09
C GLU A 260 -13.58 0.05 -20.35
N GLU A 261 -12.34 -0.11 -20.80
CA GLU A 261 -11.22 0.71 -20.31
C GLU A 261 -11.24 2.12 -20.91
N TRP A 262 -11.14 3.12 -20.04
CA TRP A 262 -11.19 4.52 -20.45
C TRP A 262 -9.89 5.29 -20.18
N VAL A 263 -8.90 4.73 -19.55
CA VAL A 263 -7.59 5.36 -19.38
C VAL A 263 -6.99 5.67 -20.77
N GLY A 264 -6.49 6.89 -20.94
CA GLY A 264 -5.97 7.38 -22.21
C GLY A 264 -7.03 7.98 -23.15
N LYS A 265 -8.34 7.79 -22.91
CA LYS A 265 -9.39 8.43 -23.72
C LYS A 265 -9.51 9.92 -23.40
N GLN A 266 -9.88 10.69 -24.40
CA GLN A 266 -10.20 12.11 -24.25
C GLN A 266 -11.65 12.30 -23.84
N ILE A 267 -11.89 13.27 -22.97
CA ILE A 267 -13.21 13.65 -22.46
C ILE A 267 -13.34 15.16 -22.42
N VAL A 268 -14.57 15.65 -22.62
CA VAL A 268 -14.91 17.08 -22.50
C VAL A 268 -15.43 17.35 -21.09
N PHE A 269 -15.04 18.47 -20.50
CA PHE A 269 -15.50 18.84 -19.17
C PHE A 269 -16.01 20.30 -19.08
N LYS A 270 -16.93 20.55 -18.17
CA LYS A 270 -17.39 21.87 -17.75
C LYS A 270 -17.42 21.94 -16.23
N GLY A 271 -16.65 22.87 -15.64
CA GLY A 271 -16.40 22.89 -14.19
C GLY A 271 -15.68 21.64 -13.73
N LYS A 272 -16.32 20.87 -12.86
CA LYS A 272 -15.85 19.56 -12.40
C LYS A 272 -16.64 18.39 -12.99
N TYR A 273 -17.51 18.65 -13.98
CA TYR A 273 -18.38 17.62 -14.53
C TYR A 273 -17.95 17.22 -15.94
N LEU A 274 -18.09 15.92 -16.20
CA LEU A 274 -18.02 15.41 -17.56
C LEU A 274 -19.20 15.93 -18.35
N VAL A 275 -18.95 16.32 -19.60
CA VAL A 275 -19.98 16.69 -20.57
C VAL A 275 -20.07 15.55 -21.58
N SER A 276 -21.26 15.00 -21.75
CA SER A 276 -21.58 13.99 -22.77
C SER A 276 -21.55 14.56 -24.18
#